data_58f54dafb2de0cf2bde09f021af1f7f7
#
_entry.id   58f54dafb2de0cf2bde09f021af1f7f7
#
_cell.length_a   1.000
_cell.length_b   1.000
_cell.length_c   1.000
_cell.angle_alpha   90.00
_cell.angle_beta   90.00
_cell.angle_gamma   90.00
#
_symmetry.space_group_name_H-M   'P 1'
#
loop_
_entity.id
_entity.type
_entity.pdbx_description
1 polymer ?
#
loop_
_entity_poly.entity_id
_entity_poly.type
_entity_poly.pdbx_seq_one_letter_code
_entity_poly.pdbx_strand_id
1 'polypeptide(L)' 'LLQGDHLPRPEYAIVAATGAAHERRFECECRIERLKIVTRGTATSRREAEQAAAELALTAAKEALK' A
#
# COMPACT_ATOMS: atom_id res chain seq x y z
N LEU A 1 -9.26 -11.90 21.49
CA LEU A 1 -9.00 -11.78 21.06
C LEU A 1 -8.37 -11.57 20.73
N LEU A 2 -7.98 -11.66 20.52
CA LEU A 2 -7.34 -11.51 20.08
C LEU A 2 -6.64 -11.31 19.69
N GLN A 3 -6.26 -11.22 19.44
CA GLN A 3 -5.64 -11.01 19.07
C GLN A 3 -4.62 -10.96 18.75
N GLY A 4 -4.61 -11.53 18.42
CA GLY A 4 -3.35 -11.72 18.02
C GLY A 4 -2.56 -10.70 17.51
N ASP A 5 -2.88 -10.14 17.57
CA ASP A 5 -2.38 -9.30 17.07
C ASP A 5 -1.05 -8.97 16.84
N HIS A 6 -0.31 -9.59 16.38
CA HIS A 6 1.08 -9.32 16.18
C HIS A 6 1.47 -9.12 14.73
N LEU A 7 0.53 -9.33 13.84
CA LEU A 7 0.79 -9.07 12.44
C LEU A 7 0.77 -7.57 12.19
N PRO A 8 1.77 -7.01 11.52
CA PRO A 8 1.77 -5.59 11.22
C PRO A 8 0.61 -5.26 10.29
N ARG A 9 -0.04 -4.17 10.56
CA ARG A 9 -1.14 -3.70 9.74
C ARG A 9 -0.65 -2.67 8.74
N PRO A 10 -0.87 -2.89 7.45
CA PRO A 10 -0.52 -1.86 6.48
C PRO A 10 -1.47 -0.68 6.59
N GLU A 11 -0.94 0.50 6.44
CA GLU A 11 -1.72 1.71 6.38
C GLU A 11 -1.69 2.22 4.95
N TYR A 12 -2.85 2.59 4.45
CA TYR A 12 -2.97 3.05 3.07
C TYR A 12 -3.38 4.52 3.07
N ALA A 13 -2.78 5.28 2.18
CA ALA A 13 -3.15 6.67 2.00
C ALA A 13 -3.02 7.02 0.53
N ILE A 14 -4.03 7.72 0.02
CA ILE A 14 -3.94 8.24 -1.33
C ILE A 14 -3.11 9.52 -1.26
N VAL A 15 -1.94 9.49 -1.88
CA VAL A 15 -1.02 10.61 -1.79
C VAL A 15 -1.10 11.51 -3.01
N ALA A 16 -1.69 11.03 -4.10
CA ALA A 16 -1.84 11.86 -5.29
C ALA A 16 -2.97 11.32 -6.14
N ALA A 17 -3.66 12.20 -6.81
CA ALA A 17 -4.66 11.86 -7.80
C ALA A 17 -4.50 12.84 -8.93
N THR A 18 -4.15 12.35 -10.11
CA THR A 18 -3.85 13.21 -11.25
C THR A 18 -4.60 12.74 -12.48
N GLY A 19 -4.67 13.61 -13.47
CA GLY A 19 -5.28 13.26 -14.74
C GLY A 19 -6.69 13.78 -14.87
N ALA A 20 -7.20 13.72 -16.10
CA ALA A 20 -8.56 14.16 -16.39
C ALA A 20 -9.57 13.13 -15.90
N ALA A 21 -10.84 13.45 -15.98
CA ALA A 21 -11.90 12.65 -15.39
C ALA A 21 -11.89 11.20 -15.86
N HIS A 22 -11.56 10.95 -17.12
CA HIS A 22 -11.54 9.58 -17.65
C HIS A 22 -10.14 9.03 -17.84
N GLU A 23 -9.13 9.73 -17.32
CA GLU A 23 -7.78 9.22 -17.33
C GLU A 23 -7.13 9.47 -15.99
N ARG A 24 -7.93 9.38 -14.95
CA ARG A 24 -7.45 9.68 -13.62
C ARG A 24 -6.54 8.57 -13.12
N ARG A 25 -5.44 8.98 -12.52
CA ARG A 25 -4.54 8.05 -11.87
C ARG A 25 -4.44 8.38 -10.40
N PHE A 26 -4.42 7.33 -9.61
CA PHE A 26 -4.26 7.45 -8.16
C PHE A 26 -2.94 6.87 -7.75
N GLU A 27 -2.27 7.54 -6.85
CA GLU A 27 -1.07 7.01 -6.24
C GLU A 27 -1.37 6.74 -4.78
N CYS A 28 -1.17 5.49 -4.37
CA CYS A 28 -1.43 5.06 -3.01
C CYS A 28 -0.12 4.71 -2.34
N GLU A 29 0.04 5.14 -1.11
CA GLU A 29 1.19 4.76 -0.30
C GLU A 29 0.73 3.71 0.68
N CYS A 30 1.51 2.63 0.78
CA CYS A 30 1.28 1.60 1.78
C CYS A 30 2.44 1.61 2.74
N ARG A 31 2.14 1.75 4.01
CA ARG A 31 3.15 1.85 5.04
C ARG A 31 2.96 0.75 6.06
N ILE A 32 4.03 0.04 6.35
CA ILE A 32 4.06 -0.92 7.45
C ILE A 32 5.09 -0.43 8.43
N GLU A 33 4.62 0.31 9.43
CA GLU A 33 5.50 1.00 10.35
C GLU A 33 6.42 0.07 11.09
N ARG A 34 5.89 -1.06 11.48
CA ARG A 34 6.63 -2.02 12.27
C ARG A 34 7.85 -2.54 11.56
N LEU A 35 7.76 -2.64 10.24
CA LEU A 35 8.87 -3.12 9.42
C LEU A 35 9.59 -1.98 8.71
N LYS A 36 9.15 -0.76 8.95
CA LYS A 36 9.70 0.43 8.30
C LYS A 36 9.65 0.32 6.79
N ILE A 37 8.56 -0.23 6.32
CA ILE A 37 8.35 -0.41 4.89
C ILE A 37 7.38 0.65 4.40
N VAL A 38 7.76 1.31 3.30
CA VAL A 38 6.88 2.26 2.63
C VAL A 38 6.97 1.96 1.15
N THR A 39 5.82 1.66 0.55
CA THR A 39 5.76 1.41 -0.88
C THR A 39 4.67 2.27 -1.49
N ARG A 40 4.73 2.42 -2.82
CA ARG A 40 3.74 3.19 -3.53
C ARG A 40 3.31 2.44 -4.76
N GLY A 41 2.01 2.50 -5.02
CA GLY A 41 1.43 1.91 -6.23
C GLY A 41 0.57 2.93 -6.93
N THR A 42 0.57 2.86 -8.26
CA THR A 42 -0.28 3.74 -9.06
C THR A 42 -1.20 2.90 -9.91
N ALA A 43 -2.41 3.39 -10.10
CA ALA A 43 -3.39 2.70 -10.93
C ALA A 43 -4.48 3.68 -11.30
N THR A 44 -5.41 3.22 -12.13
CA THR A 44 -6.49 4.07 -12.60
C THR A 44 -7.66 4.14 -11.62
N SER A 45 -7.65 3.32 -10.57
CA SER A 45 -8.65 3.40 -9.51
C SER A 45 -7.96 3.31 -8.17
N ARG A 46 -8.65 3.84 -7.15
CA ARG A 46 -8.09 3.81 -5.80
C ARG A 46 -7.82 2.39 -5.34
N ARG A 47 -8.79 1.51 -5.61
CA ARG A 47 -8.66 0.13 -5.15
C ARG A 47 -7.47 -0.55 -5.79
N GLU A 48 -7.29 -0.34 -7.09
CA GLU A 48 -6.16 -0.94 -7.78
C GLU A 48 -4.84 -0.34 -7.32
N ALA A 49 -4.85 0.97 -7.02
CA ALA A 49 -3.64 1.60 -6.49
C ALA A 49 -3.28 1.02 -5.13
N GLU A 50 -4.28 0.79 -4.29
CA GLU A 50 -4.04 0.16 -2.99
C GLU A 50 -3.49 -1.24 -3.15
N GLN A 51 -4.05 -2.00 -4.08
CA GLN A 51 -3.56 -3.34 -4.33
C GLN A 51 -2.12 -3.34 -4.83
N ALA A 52 -1.80 -2.42 -5.72
CA ALA A 52 -0.44 -2.33 -6.24
C ALA A 52 0.54 -2.02 -5.12
N ALA A 53 0.20 -1.05 -4.27
CA ALA A 53 1.05 -0.70 -3.15
C ALA A 53 1.18 -1.87 -2.17
N ALA A 54 0.07 -2.58 -1.94
CA ALA A 54 0.07 -3.70 -1.02
C ALA A 54 0.95 -4.84 -1.51
N GLU A 55 0.92 -5.11 -2.81
CA GLU A 55 1.75 -6.17 -3.35
C GLU A 55 3.24 -5.86 -3.16
N LEU A 56 3.60 -4.62 -3.40
CA LEU A 56 4.98 -4.22 -3.19
C LEU A 56 5.36 -4.31 -1.72
N ALA A 57 4.46 -3.89 -0.84
CA ALA A 57 4.73 -3.95 0.58
C ALA A 57 4.84 -5.40 1.06
N LEU A 58 4.01 -6.28 0.52
CA LEU A 58 4.05 -7.68 0.88
C LEU A 58 5.37 -8.31 0.47
N THR A 59 5.82 -8.00 -0.74
CA THR A 59 7.11 -8.50 -1.21
C THR A 59 8.24 -8.00 -0.31
N ALA A 60 8.20 -6.71 0.04
CA ALA A 60 9.22 -6.15 0.91
C ALA A 60 9.18 -6.77 2.29
N ALA A 61 7.98 -7.05 2.79
CA ALA A 61 7.83 -7.68 4.10
C ALA A 61 8.41 -9.08 4.10
N LYS A 62 8.18 -9.84 3.05
CA LYS A 62 8.74 -11.18 2.95
C LYS A 62 10.26 -11.13 2.94
N GLU A 63 10.82 -10.16 2.25
CA GLU A 63 12.27 -10.01 2.23
C GLU A 63 12.79 -9.64 3.61
N ALA A 64 12.07 -8.76 4.30
CA ALA A 64 12.52 -8.30 5.61
C ALA A 64 12.43 -9.39 6.67
N LEU A 65 11.56 -10.35 6.48
CA LEU A 65 11.35 -11.41 7.47
C LEU A 65 12.19 -12.65 7.20
N LYS A 66 13.02 -12.65 6.20
CA LYS A 66 13.88 -13.78 5.92
C LYS A 66 14.97 -14.00 6.98
#